data_e5c13c584001d03fc363e94c803dd3d1
#
_entry.id   e5c13c584001d03fc363e94c803dd3d1
#
_cell.length_a   1.000
_cell.length_b   1.000
_cell.length_c   1.000
_cell.angle_alpha   90.00
_cell.angle_beta   90.00
_cell.angle_gamma   90.00
#
_symmetry.space_group_name_H-M   'P 1'
#
loop_
_entity.id
_entity.type
_entity.pdbx_description
1 polymer ?
#
loop_
_entity_poly.entity_id
_entity_poly.type
_entity_poly.pdbx_seq_one_letter_code
_entity_poly.pdbx_strand_id
1 'polypeptide(L)'
;AASDSGDKAPLCFCHGDYQYHNILRQDRGFFLVNFEKCQADGPVRDLYLLLRKLLEKSEWDAEWGRVLLAAYESVRPLKPYERQDLFYRLSYPEKLWKIVNFYYNSGKAWIPEKNQEKLDRLLEQEAARKKFLKLLQR
;
A
#
# COMPACT_ATOMS: atom_id res chain seq x y z
N ALA A 1 16.25 -32.32 16.45
CA ALA A 1 15.36 -31.91 15.39
C ALA A 1 14.55 -30.74 15.92
N ALA A 2 15.01 -29.49 15.65
CA ALA A 2 14.24 -28.30 15.92
C ALA A 2 13.20 -28.17 14.79
N SER A 3 11.94 -28.33 15.14
CA SER A 3 10.83 -28.01 14.25
C SER A 3 10.80 -26.51 14.03
N ASP A 4 11.25 -26.09 12.87
CA ASP A 4 11.03 -24.75 12.34
C ASP A 4 9.51 -24.61 12.05
N SER A 5 8.75 -24.32 13.11
CA SER A 5 7.39 -23.86 12.97
C SER A 5 7.46 -22.41 12.50
N GLY A 6 7.64 -22.23 11.21
CA GLY A 6 7.54 -20.92 10.57
C GLY A 6 6.23 -20.27 11.03
N ASP A 7 6.35 -19.27 11.88
CA ASP A 7 5.26 -18.50 12.46
C ASP A 7 4.51 -17.82 11.29
N LYS A 8 3.51 -18.53 10.76
CA LYS A 8 2.61 -17.95 9.76
C LYS A 8 1.93 -16.77 10.42
N ALA A 9 2.13 -15.58 9.86
CA ALA A 9 1.46 -14.39 10.34
C ALA A 9 -0.05 -14.69 10.52
N PRO A 10 -0.63 -14.34 11.66
CA PRO A 10 -2.05 -14.61 11.91
C PRO A 10 -2.89 -13.90 10.85
N LEU A 11 -3.83 -14.62 10.26
CA LEU A 11 -4.80 -14.04 9.34
C LEU A 11 -5.87 -13.31 10.16
N CYS A 12 -6.32 -12.19 9.64
CA CYS A 12 -7.48 -11.47 10.13
C CYS A 12 -8.45 -11.16 8.99
N PHE A 13 -9.65 -10.74 9.34
CA PHE A 13 -10.62 -10.29 8.35
C PHE A 13 -10.27 -8.86 7.94
N CYS A 14 -9.87 -8.67 6.69
CA CYS A 14 -9.51 -7.38 6.12
C CYS A 14 -10.63 -6.84 5.24
N HIS A 15 -10.80 -5.52 5.20
CA HIS A 15 -11.75 -4.85 4.33
C HIS A 15 -11.43 -5.07 2.84
N GLY A 16 -10.14 -5.15 2.50
CA GLY A 16 -9.67 -5.47 1.14
C GLY A 16 -9.69 -4.30 0.15
N ASP A 17 -10.38 -3.20 0.48
CA ASP A 17 -10.40 -1.94 -0.29
C ASP A 17 -10.37 -0.71 0.64
N TYR A 18 -9.52 -0.78 1.69
CA TYR A 18 -9.41 0.26 2.71
C TYR A 18 -8.72 1.49 2.13
N GLN A 19 -9.52 2.42 1.63
CA GLN A 19 -9.08 3.66 0.98
C GLN A 19 -9.94 4.82 1.48
N TYR A 20 -9.41 6.05 1.37
CA TYR A 20 -10.07 7.25 1.91
C TYR A 20 -11.49 7.48 1.37
N HIS A 21 -11.81 7.10 0.13
CA HIS A 21 -13.16 7.23 -0.43
C HIS A 21 -14.17 6.20 0.12
N ASN A 22 -13.70 5.15 0.80
CA ASN A 22 -14.54 4.19 1.51
C ASN A 22 -14.68 4.52 3.01
N ILE A 23 -14.08 5.62 3.46
CA ILE A 23 -14.13 6.12 4.84
C ILE A 23 -14.96 7.40 4.83
N LEU A 24 -16.16 7.30 5.34
CA LEU A 24 -17.09 8.45 5.43
C LEU A 24 -16.98 9.10 6.81
N ARG A 25 -16.82 10.41 6.82
CA ARG A 25 -16.85 11.20 8.05
C ARG A 25 -18.24 11.77 8.28
N GLN A 26 -18.77 11.56 9.48
CA GLN A 26 -20.00 12.21 9.97
C GLN A 26 -19.72 12.87 11.33
N ASP A 27 -20.64 13.71 11.82
CA ASP A 27 -20.49 14.53 13.03
C ASP A 27 -20.07 13.74 14.28
N ARG A 28 -20.38 12.46 14.35
CA ARG A 28 -20.10 11.58 15.52
C ARG A 28 -19.08 10.48 15.25
N GLY A 29 -18.38 10.48 14.12
CA GLY A 29 -17.37 9.46 13.86
C GLY A 29 -17.12 9.16 12.38
N PHE A 30 -16.51 8.03 12.15
CA PHE A 30 -16.19 7.52 10.82
C PHE A 30 -16.97 6.24 10.54
N PHE A 31 -17.43 6.11 9.30
CA PHE A 31 -18.11 4.92 8.80
C PHE A 31 -17.32 4.34 7.66
N LEU A 32 -17.22 3.03 7.65
CA LEU A 32 -16.56 2.27 6.60
C LEU A 32 -17.63 1.62 5.72
N VAL A 33 -17.48 1.72 4.39
CA VAL A 33 -18.44 1.22 3.40
C VAL A 33 -17.76 0.37 2.33
N ASN A 34 -18.53 -0.33 1.50
CA ASN A 34 -18.04 -1.13 0.36
C ASN A 34 -17.17 -2.34 0.79
N PHE A 35 -17.77 -3.26 1.52
CA PHE A 35 -17.13 -4.47 2.04
C PHE A 35 -17.05 -5.63 1.04
N GLU A 36 -17.27 -5.39 -0.25
CA GLU A 36 -17.35 -6.42 -1.30
C GLU A 36 -16.03 -7.21 -1.51
N LYS A 37 -14.89 -6.59 -1.16
CA LYS A 37 -13.56 -7.19 -1.31
C LYS A 37 -13.00 -7.76 -0.01
N CYS A 38 -13.85 -7.93 1.00
CA CYS A 38 -13.44 -8.51 2.27
C CYS A 38 -12.86 -9.90 2.10
N GLN A 39 -11.75 -10.13 2.77
CA GLN A 39 -11.06 -11.42 2.73
C GLN A 39 -10.16 -11.63 3.93
N ALA A 40 -9.80 -12.88 4.19
CA ALA A 40 -8.76 -13.21 5.15
C ALA A 40 -7.39 -12.89 4.57
N ASP A 41 -6.60 -12.06 5.27
CA ASP A 41 -5.23 -11.70 4.89
C ASP A 41 -4.44 -11.28 6.14
N GLY A 42 -3.16 -10.95 5.97
CA GLY A 42 -2.34 -10.38 7.03
C GLY A 42 -2.86 -9.01 7.50
N PRO A 43 -2.71 -8.67 8.79
CA PRO A 43 -3.29 -7.45 9.37
C PRO A 43 -2.84 -6.16 8.70
N VAL A 44 -1.68 -6.15 8.04
CA VAL A 44 -1.15 -4.96 7.37
C VAL A 44 -1.74 -4.69 5.99
N ARG A 45 -2.60 -5.58 5.47
CA ARG A 45 -3.20 -5.40 4.14
C ARG A 45 -3.95 -4.08 4.01
N ASP A 46 -4.85 -3.80 4.94
CA ASP A 46 -5.66 -2.59 4.90
C ASP A 46 -4.82 -1.34 5.16
N LEU A 47 -3.84 -1.42 6.08
CA LEU A 47 -2.87 -0.36 6.29
C LEU A 47 -2.08 -0.07 5.00
N TYR A 48 -1.61 -1.11 4.31
CA TYR A 48 -0.91 -0.98 3.03
C TYR A 48 -1.76 -0.26 1.99
N LEU A 49 -3.03 -0.64 1.84
CA LEU A 49 -3.92 -0.06 0.83
C LEU A 49 -4.15 1.45 1.07
N LEU A 50 -4.40 1.85 2.32
CA LEU A 50 -4.57 3.25 2.69
C LEU A 50 -3.26 4.03 2.54
N LEU A 51 -2.19 3.53 3.16
CA LEU A 51 -0.89 4.19 3.20
C LEU A 51 -0.34 4.41 1.80
N ARG A 52 -0.40 3.40 0.92
CA ARG A 52 0.02 3.52 -0.47
C ARG A 52 -0.71 4.65 -1.18
N LYS A 53 -2.04 4.72 -1.06
CA LYS A 53 -2.84 5.75 -1.72
C LYS A 53 -2.53 7.16 -1.22
N LEU A 54 -2.31 7.31 0.08
CA LEU A 54 -1.96 8.59 0.67
C LEU A 54 -0.54 9.03 0.28
N LEU A 55 0.42 8.09 0.29
CA LEU A 55 1.79 8.35 -0.13
C LEU A 55 1.89 8.71 -1.61
N GLU A 56 1.18 7.99 -2.48
CA GLU A 56 1.13 8.32 -3.91
C GLU A 56 0.55 9.72 -4.16
N LYS A 57 -0.43 10.14 -3.36
CA LYS A 57 -1.05 11.48 -3.45
C LYS A 57 -0.14 12.58 -2.92
N SER A 58 0.68 12.28 -1.92
CA SER A 58 1.68 13.20 -1.34
C SER A 58 3.07 13.06 -1.98
N GLU A 59 3.17 12.45 -3.17
CA GLU A 59 4.43 12.25 -3.90
C GLU A 59 5.51 11.53 -3.06
N TRP A 60 5.06 10.59 -2.22
CA TRP A 60 5.91 9.82 -1.31
C TRP A 60 6.68 10.68 -0.30
N ASP A 61 6.05 11.75 0.20
CA ASP A 61 6.61 12.53 1.30
C ASP A 61 6.92 11.63 2.50
N ALA A 62 8.22 11.52 2.82
CA ALA A 62 8.69 10.60 3.85
C ALA A 62 8.29 11.04 5.26
N GLU A 63 8.20 12.34 5.51
CA GLU A 63 7.79 12.86 6.81
C GLU A 63 6.30 12.64 7.03
N TRP A 64 5.49 12.90 6.02
CA TRP A 64 4.06 12.61 6.06
C TRP A 64 3.80 11.11 6.27
N GLY A 65 4.52 10.25 5.54
CA GLY A 65 4.44 8.81 5.70
C GLY A 65 4.82 8.35 7.11
N ARG A 66 5.84 8.97 7.72
CA ARG A 66 6.24 8.71 9.10
C ARG A 66 5.14 9.08 10.10
N VAL A 67 4.48 10.22 9.91
CA VAL A 67 3.36 10.66 10.75
C VAL A 67 2.18 9.68 10.65
N LEU A 68 1.82 9.26 9.44
CA LEU A 68 0.73 8.29 9.23
C LEU A 68 1.03 6.95 9.89
N LEU A 69 2.26 6.46 9.75
CA LEU A 69 2.68 5.20 10.34
C LEU A 69 2.70 5.29 11.88
N ALA A 70 3.22 6.38 12.44
CA ALA A 70 3.24 6.61 13.88
C ALA A 70 1.82 6.72 14.45
N ALA A 71 0.90 7.36 13.75
CA ALA A 71 -0.52 7.43 14.15
C ALA A 71 -1.16 6.04 14.21
N TYR A 72 -0.89 5.17 13.23
CA TYR A 72 -1.35 3.79 13.26
C TYR A 72 -0.74 3.02 14.44
N GLU A 73 0.57 3.10 14.61
CA GLU A 73 1.31 2.37 15.66
C GLU A 73 0.99 2.85 17.08
N SER A 74 0.48 4.07 17.24
CA SER A 74 0.00 4.57 18.54
C SER A 74 -1.22 3.77 19.07
N VAL A 75 -1.98 3.17 18.16
CA VAL A 75 -3.15 2.34 18.48
C VAL A 75 -2.79 0.85 18.42
N ARG A 76 -2.05 0.45 17.39
CA ARG A 76 -1.65 -0.94 17.16
C ARG A 76 -0.19 -1.00 16.68
N PRO A 77 0.74 -1.29 17.58
CA PRO A 77 2.16 -1.45 17.21
C PRO A 77 2.36 -2.58 16.19
N LEU A 78 3.16 -2.33 15.17
CA LEU A 78 3.52 -3.33 14.17
C LEU A 78 4.62 -4.26 14.72
N LYS A 79 4.39 -5.56 14.59
CA LYS A 79 5.42 -6.56 14.86
C LYS A 79 6.49 -6.55 13.76
N PRO A 80 7.72 -7.06 14.02
CA PRO A 80 8.79 -7.05 13.02
C PRO A 80 8.40 -7.70 11.69
N TYR A 81 7.71 -8.84 11.70
CA TYR A 81 7.24 -9.50 10.48
C TYR A 81 6.15 -8.70 9.74
N GLU A 82 5.31 -7.95 10.46
CA GLU A 82 4.29 -7.08 9.85
C GLU A 82 4.93 -5.86 9.17
N ARG A 83 5.99 -5.29 9.77
CA ARG A 83 6.79 -4.24 9.12
C ARG A 83 7.43 -4.75 7.84
N GLN A 84 7.97 -5.96 7.88
CA GLN A 84 8.57 -6.58 6.71
C GLN A 84 7.54 -6.86 5.62
N ASP A 85 6.35 -7.37 5.96
CA ASP A 85 5.25 -7.56 5.01
C ASP A 85 4.79 -6.22 4.41
N LEU A 86 4.62 -5.18 5.23
CA LEU A 86 4.30 -3.83 4.77
C LEU A 86 5.35 -3.29 3.80
N PHE A 87 6.64 -3.48 4.12
CA PHE A 87 7.74 -3.10 3.24
C PHE A 87 7.65 -3.81 1.88
N TYR A 88 7.45 -5.11 1.85
CA TYR A 88 7.34 -5.86 0.59
C TYR A 88 6.12 -5.42 -0.24
N ARG A 89 4.97 -5.23 0.39
CA ARG A 89 3.76 -4.74 -0.29
C ARG A 89 3.96 -3.35 -0.89
N LEU A 90 4.58 -2.42 -0.16
CA LEU A 90 4.87 -1.06 -0.65
C LEU A 90 6.01 -1.03 -1.68
N SER A 91 6.91 -2.02 -1.64
CA SER A 91 8.00 -2.16 -2.63
C SER A 91 7.50 -2.69 -3.96
N TYR A 92 6.35 -3.37 -4.01
CA TYR A 92 5.81 -3.92 -5.23
C TYR A 92 5.32 -2.81 -6.18
N PRO A 93 5.82 -2.74 -7.43
CA PRO A 93 5.52 -1.65 -8.35
C PRO A 93 4.19 -1.88 -9.09
N GLU A 94 3.08 -1.96 -8.36
CA GLU A 94 1.76 -2.32 -8.90
C GLU A 94 1.31 -1.45 -10.08
N LYS A 95 1.54 -0.13 -10.02
CA LYS A 95 1.15 0.78 -11.11
C LYS A 95 1.97 0.55 -12.36
N LEU A 96 3.28 0.37 -12.20
CA LEU A 96 4.17 0.03 -13.32
C LEU A 96 3.74 -1.27 -13.97
N TRP A 97 3.49 -2.30 -13.15
CA TRP A 97 3.03 -3.60 -13.64
C TRP A 97 1.71 -3.48 -14.43
N LYS A 98 0.74 -2.72 -13.94
CA LYS A 98 -0.54 -2.49 -14.63
C LYS A 98 -0.34 -1.81 -15.99
N ILE A 99 0.55 -0.83 -16.10
CA ILE A 99 0.84 -0.15 -17.36
C ILE A 99 1.53 -1.10 -18.34
N VAL A 100 2.52 -1.84 -17.89
CA VAL A 100 3.25 -2.83 -18.69
C VAL A 100 2.31 -3.94 -19.19
N ASN A 101 1.49 -4.50 -18.28
CA ASN A 101 0.52 -5.53 -18.60
C ASN A 101 -0.52 -5.04 -19.63
N PHE A 102 -1.00 -3.81 -19.47
CA PHE A 102 -1.90 -3.20 -20.46
C PHE A 102 -1.22 -3.07 -21.82
N TYR A 103 0.03 -2.60 -21.88
CA TYR A 103 0.77 -2.47 -23.13
C TYR A 103 0.92 -3.80 -23.86
N TYR A 104 1.36 -4.84 -23.16
CA TYR A 104 1.57 -6.15 -23.79
C TYR A 104 0.28 -6.87 -24.19
N ASN A 105 -0.81 -6.65 -23.46
CA ASN A 105 -2.08 -7.35 -23.71
C ASN A 105 -3.07 -6.55 -24.58
N SER A 106 -2.84 -5.27 -24.83
CA SER A 106 -3.78 -4.45 -25.61
C SER A 106 -3.64 -4.62 -27.13
N GLY A 107 -2.59 -5.29 -27.61
CA GLY A 107 -2.30 -5.42 -29.05
C GLY A 107 -2.00 -4.10 -29.77
N LYS A 108 -1.79 -3.01 -29.03
CA LYS A 108 -1.49 -1.68 -29.58
C LYS A 108 0.00 -1.50 -29.76
N ALA A 109 0.39 -0.99 -30.91
CA ALA A 109 1.81 -0.70 -31.23
C ALA A 109 2.36 0.59 -30.56
N TRP A 110 1.53 1.30 -29.80
CA TRP A 110 1.88 2.57 -29.17
C TRP A 110 1.35 2.66 -27.74
N ILE A 111 2.05 3.42 -26.90
CA ILE A 111 1.63 3.70 -25.53
C ILE A 111 0.72 4.92 -25.55
N PRO A 112 -0.53 4.83 -25.04
CA PRO A 112 -1.38 5.99 -24.89
C PRO A 112 -0.71 7.10 -24.07
N GLU A 113 -0.82 8.36 -24.48
CA GLU A 113 -0.25 9.54 -23.81
C GLU A 113 -0.51 9.55 -22.31
N LYS A 114 -1.74 9.25 -21.90
CA LYS A 114 -2.11 9.11 -20.48
C LYS A 114 -1.30 8.05 -19.71
N ASN A 115 -0.86 6.99 -20.36
CA ASN A 115 -0.02 5.97 -19.72
C ASN A 115 1.45 6.42 -19.67
N GLN A 116 1.91 7.20 -20.66
CA GLN A 116 3.22 7.80 -20.63
C GLN A 116 3.35 8.81 -19.51
N GLU A 117 2.38 9.72 -19.35
CA GLU A 117 2.32 10.66 -18.21
C GLU A 117 2.37 9.94 -16.85
N LYS A 118 1.69 8.78 -16.74
CA LYS A 118 1.74 7.97 -15.52
C LYS A 118 3.11 7.37 -15.27
N LEU A 119 3.80 6.91 -16.32
CA LEU A 119 5.18 6.38 -16.23
C LEU A 119 6.14 7.48 -15.78
N ASP A 120 6.07 8.65 -16.40
CA ASP A 120 6.93 9.78 -16.06
C ASP A 120 6.76 10.17 -14.59
N ARG A 121 5.52 10.26 -14.11
CA ARG A 121 5.22 10.52 -12.69
C ARG A 121 5.76 9.43 -11.76
N LEU A 122 5.72 8.16 -12.14
CA LEU A 122 6.29 7.07 -11.35
C LEU A 122 7.82 7.20 -11.25
N LEU A 123 8.48 7.58 -12.34
CA LEU A 123 9.93 7.81 -12.35
C LEU A 123 10.33 8.99 -11.49
N GLU A 124 9.60 10.11 -11.57
CA GLU A 124 9.82 11.29 -10.74
C GLU A 124 9.70 10.97 -9.23
N GLN A 125 8.75 10.15 -8.86
CA GLN A 125 8.48 9.77 -7.45
C GLN A 125 9.41 8.66 -6.92
N GLU A 126 10.16 7.97 -7.75
CA GLU A 126 10.90 6.76 -7.35
C GLU A 126 11.98 7.03 -6.29
N ALA A 127 12.65 8.18 -6.35
CA ALA A 127 13.66 8.56 -5.36
C ALA A 127 13.02 8.80 -3.97
N ALA A 128 11.90 9.51 -3.92
CA ALA A 128 11.14 9.76 -2.69
C ALA A 128 10.56 8.45 -2.12
N ARG A 129 10.03 7.59 -2.99
CA ARG A 129 9.54 6.26 -2.62
C ARG A 129 10.63 5.40 -1.98
N LYS A 130 11.81 5.31 -2.59
CA LYS A 130 12.96 4.58 -2.03
C LYS A 130 13.40 5.15 -0.68
N LYS A 131 13.37 6.47 -0.52
CA LYS A 131 13.69 7.12 0.76
C LYS A 131 12.71 6.69 1.85
N PHE A 132 11.40 6.69 1.58
CA PHE A 132 10.40 6.23 2.53
C PHE A 132 10.56 4.75 2.86
N LEU A 133 10.76 3.88 1.87
CA LEU A 133 10.93 2.44 2.09
C LEU A 133 12.12 2.11 3.01
N LYS A 134 13.21 2.88 2.93
CA LYS A 134 14.34 2.74 3.86
C LYS A 134 13.97 3.03 5.33
N LEU A 135 12.97 3.87 5.59
CA LEU A 135 12.50 4.13 6.94
C LEU A 135 11.76 2.94 7.55
N LEU A 136 11.11 2.12 6.74
CA LEU A 136 10.42 0.91 7.20
C LEU A 136 11.36 -0.22 7.60
N GLN A 137 12.60 -0.20 7.12
CA GLN A 137 13.61 -1.22 7.40
C GLN A 137 14.42 -0.95 8.69
N ARG A 138 14.23 0.21 9.30
CA ARG A 138 14.86 0.60 10.57
C ARG A 138 13.97 0.24 11.76
#